data_3144dd889d87cd19b94e38c0c3e0971b
#
_entry.id   3144dd889d87cd19b94e38c0c3e0971b
#
_cell.length_a   1.000
_cell.length_b   1.000
_cell.length_c   1.000
_cell.angle_alpha   90.00
_cell.angle_beta   90.00
_cell.angle_gamma   90.00
#
_symmetry.space_group_name_H-M   'P 1'
#
loop_
_entity.id
_entity.type
_entity.pdbx_description
1 polymer ?
#
loop_
_entity_poly.entity_id
_entity_poly.type
_entity_poly.pdbx_seq_one_letter_code
_entity_poly.pdbx_strand_id
1 'polypeptide(L)'
;AMITGGTEAVMTGYTIAGFANMKALSKRNEEPTRASRPYDVDRDGFVMGEGAGILVLENYEKAVARGAKIYAEIVGFGASSDAHHITAPHPEGLGALTCMQ
;
A
#
# COMPACT_ATOMS: atom_id res chain seq x y z
N ALA A 1 10.13 -3.43 -22.18
CA ALA A 1 9.71 -2.58 -21.08
C ALA A 1 8.26 -2.85 -20.70
N MET A 2 7.94 -2.66 -19.45
CA MET A 2 6.57 -2.79 -18.92
C MET A 2 6.26 -1.55 -18.08
N ILE A 3 5.08 -0.98 -18.25
CA ILE A 3 4.58 0.10 -17.41
C ILE A 3 3.73 -0.52 -16.30
N THR A 4 4.02 -0.17 -15.07
CA THR A 4 3.29 -0.64 -13.89
C THR A 4 3.06 0.51 -12.90
N GLY A 5 2.10 0.35 -12.02
CA GLY A 5 1.81 1.35 -10.99
C GLY A 5 0.36 1.31 -10.54
N GLY A 6 -0.03 2.35 -9.85
CA GLY A 6 -1.39 2.53 -9.36
C GLY A 6 -1.79 4.00 -9.32
N THR A 7 -3.06 4.25 -9.41
CA THR A 7 -3.64 5.58 -9.26
C THR A 7 -4.92 5.48 -8.43
N GLU A 8 -5.15 6.48 -7.59
CA GLU A 8 -6.34 6.54 -6.74
C GLU A 8 -6.84 7.97 -6.62
N ALA A 9 -8.12 8.20 -6.86
CA ALA A 9 -8.80 9.49 -6.68
C ALA A 9 -10.22 9.21 -6.17
N VAL A 10 -10.33 8.86 -4.89
CA VAL A 10 -11.53 8.27 -4.28
C VAL A 10 -12.13 9.12 -3.15
N MET A 11 -11.67 10.36 -2.95
CA MET A 11 -12.14 11.24 -1.89
C MET A 11 -13.55 11.77 -2.19
N THR A 12 -14.52 10.86 -2.29
CA THR A 12 -15.93 11.17 -2.50
C THR A 12 -16.73 10.88 -1.24
N GLY A 13 -17.85 11.57 -1.05
CA GLY A 13 -18.74 11.30 0.08
C GLY A 13 -19.22 9.85 0.14
N TYR A 14 -19.42 9.21 -1.01
CA TYR A 14 -19.84 7.81 -1.09
C TYR A 14 -18.77 6.85 -0.55
N THR A 15 -17.52 7.03 -0.96
CA THR A 15 -16.41 6.19 -0.51
C THR A 15 -16.11 6.41 0.98
N ILE A 16 -16.14 7.67 1.43
CA ILE A 16 -15.97 8.01 2.85
C ILE A 16 -17.07 7.36 3.69
N ALA A 17 -18.33 7.44 3.25
CA ALA A 17 -19.45 6.82 3.97
C ALA A 17 -19.30 5.30 4.06
N GLY A 18 -18.86 4.64 2.98
CA GLY A 18 -18.62 3.20 2.97
C GLY A 18 -17.58 2.77 4.00
N PHE A 19 -16.39 3.39 3.98
CA PHE A 19 -15.31 3.07 4.92
C PHE A 19 -15.64 3.50 6.36
N ALA A 20 -16.34 4.62 6.55
CA ALA A 20 -16.81 5.04 7.86
C ALA A 20 -17.82 4.04 8.47
N ASN A 21 -18.74 3.51 7.64
CA ASN A 21 -19.72 2.53 8.08
C ASN A 21 -19.08 1.23 8.57
N MET A 22 -18.00 0.77 7.92
CA MET A 22 -17.23 -0.39 8.40
C MET A 22 -16.22 -0.04 9.51
N LYS A 23 -16.23 1.19 10.02
CA LYS A 23 -15.39 1.68 11.12
C LYS A 23 -13.88 1.54 10.85
N ALA A 24 -13.46 1.66 9.60
CA ALA A 24 -12.08 1.51 9.17
C ALA A 24 -11.28 2.82 9.21
N LEU A 25 -11.95 3.97 9.19
CA LEU A 25 -11.30 5.29 9.18
C LEU A 25 -10.92 5.76 10.58
N SER A 26 -9.78 6.46 10.67
CA SER A 26 -9.42 7.24 11.86
C SER A 26 -10.50 8.29 12.16
N LYS A 27 -10.76 8.48 13.44
CA LYS A 27 -11.69 9.50 13.95
C LYS A 27 -10.98 10.70 14.58
N ARG A 28 -9.66 10.80 14.43
CA ARG A 28 -8.84 11.83 15.05
C ARG A 28 -8.95 13.18 14.32
N ASN A 29 -10.16 13.74 14.33
CA ASN A 29 -10.46 15.01 13.66
C ASN A 29 -9.95 16.23 14.43
N GLU A 30 -9.68 16.10 15.72
CA GLU A 30 -9.11 17.18 16.55
C GLU A 30 -7.63 17.45 16.22
N GLU A 31 -6.92 16.43 15.73
CA GLU A 31 -5.51 16.53 15.34
C GLU A 31 -5.30 15.90 13.94
N PRO A 32 -5.87 16.48 12.86
CA PRO A 32 -5.90 15.85 11.55
C PRO A 32 -4.51 15.59 10.96
N THR A 33 -3.54 16.44 11.24
CA THR A 33 -2.15 16.28 10.78
C THR A 33 -1.41 15.13 11.46
N ARG A 34 -1.97 14.56 12.53
CA ARG A 34 -1.44 13.43 13.29
C ARG A 34 -2.33 12.19 13.21
N ALA A 35 -3.37 12.21 12.39
CA ALA A 35 -4.31 11.11 12.26
C ALA A 35 -3.68 9.89 11.56
N SER A 36 -2.92 10.11 10.48
CA SER A 36 -2.18 9.03 9.82
C SER A 36 -0.93 8.68 10.63
N ARG A 37 -0.94 7.50 11.24
CA ARG A 37 0.14 7.01 12.11
C ARG A 37 0.35 5.51 11.97
N PRO A 38 0.88 5.06 10.81
CA PRO A 38 1.15 3.64 10.58
C PRO A 38 2.07 3.07 11.66
N TYR A 39 1.79 1.85 12.11
CA TYR A 39 2.54 1.11 13.14
C TYR A 39 2.51 1.71 14.56
N ASP A 40 1.91 2.88 14.76
CA ASP A 40 1.76 3.49 16.09
C ASP A 40 0.79 2.67 16.97
N VAL A 41 1.07 2.57 18.25
CA VAL A 41 0.21 1.86 19.21
C VAL A 41 -1.17 2.54 19.34
N ASP A 42 -1.22 3.86 19.20
CA ASP A 42 -2.43 4.68 19.32
C ASP A 42 -3.16 4.92 17.98
N ARG A 43 -2.83 4.17 16.93
CA ARG A 43 -3.56 4.25 15.66
C ARG A 43 -5.00 3.79 15.83
N ASP A 44 -5.93 4.49 15.21
CA ASP A 44 -7.37 4.26 15.36
C ASP A 44 -8.11 3.99 14.04
N GLY A 45 -7.38 3.81 12.96
CA GLY A 45 -7.90 3.58 11.62
C GLY A 45 -6.98 4.20 10.56
N PHE A 46 -7.34 4.05 9.29
CA PHE A 46 -6.56 4.66 8.22
C PHE A 46 -7.11 6.04 7.80
N VAL A 47 -6.29 6.80 7.12
CA VAL A 47 -6.64 8.07 6.49
C VAL A 47 -6.62 7.87 4.99
N MET A 48 -7.71 8.17 4.31
CA MET A 48 -7.80 8.07 2.85
C MET A 48 -6.86 9.07 2.19
N GLY A 49 -6.25 8.67 1.09
CA GLY A 49 -5.39 9.51 0.28
C GLY A 49 -5.67 9.34 -1.20
N GLU A 50 -5.20 10.27 -1.99
CA GLU A 50 -5.24 10.24 -3.46
C GLU A 50 -3.83 10.38 -4.01
N GLY A 51 -3.58 9.79 -5.15
CA GLY A 51 -2.27 9.90 -5.77
C GLY A 51 -2.12 9.01 -6.99
N ALA A 52 -0.98 9.14 -7.65
CA ALA A 52 -0.58 8.30 -8.76
C ALA A 52 0.91 8.01 -8.69
N GLY A 53 1.28 6.77 -8.92
CA GLY A 53 2.68 6.35 -9.03
C GLY A 53 2.84 5.38 -10.18
N ILE A 54 3.68 5.72 -11.16
CA ILE A 54 3.93 4.92 -12.35
C ILE A 54 5.42 4.63 -12.47
N LEU A 55 5.75 3.37 -12.70
CA LEU A 55 7.10 2.89 -12.88
C LEU A 55 7.26 2.27 -14.27
N VAL A 56 8.46 2.37 -14.83
CA VAL A 56 8.85 1.65 -16.04
C VAL A 56 9.83 0.56 -15.64
N LEU A 57 9.45 -0.69 -15.84
CA LEU A 57 10.28 -1.86 -15.61
C LEU A 57 10.93 -2.31 -16.93
N GLU A 58 12.22 -2.58 -16.88
CA GLU A 58 12.99 -3.06 -18.03
C GLU A 58 13.88 -4.24 -17.62
N ASN A 59 14.28 -5.03 -18.59
CA ASN A 59 15.34 -6.00 -18.38
C ASN A 59 16.64 -5.24 -18.03
N TYR A 60 17.33 -5.68 -17.00
CA TYR A 60 18.51 -5.00 -16.44
C TYR A 60 19.62 -4.79 -17.48
N GLU A 61 20.00 -5.84 -18.21
CA GLU A 61 21.09 -5.79 -19.19
C GLU A 61 20.77 -4.80 -20.33
N LYS A 62 19.50 -4.74 -20.76
CA LYS A 62 19.07 -3.79 -21.80
C LYS A 62 19.09 -2.35 -21.28
N ALA A 63 18.68 -2.12 -20.05
CA ALA A 63 18.73 -0.80 -19.41
C ALA A 63 20.18 -0.31 -19.30
N VAL A 64 21.10 -1.17 -18.85
CA VAL A 64 22.53 -0.87 -18.78
C VAL A 64 23.10 -0.57 -20.17
N ALA A 65 22.81 -1.42 -21.17
CA ALA A 65 23.34 -1.26 -22.52
C ALA A 65 22.96 0.06 -23.19
N ARG A 66 21.78 0.62 -22.89
CA ARG A 66 21.34 1.92 -23.41
C ARG A 66 21.74 3.12 -22.53
N GLY A 67 22.45 2.90 -21.43
CA GLY A 67 22.87 3.94 -20.50
C GLY A 67 21.70 4.55 -19.69
N ALA A 68 20.67 3.75 -19.37
CA ALA A 68 19.53 4.22 -18.57
C ALA A 68 19.95 4.61 -17.17
N LYS A 69 19.28 5.61 -16.59
CA LYS A 69 19.34 5.84 -15.15
C LYS A 69 18.51 4.77 -14.46
N ILE A 70 19.17 3.86 -13.76
CA ILE A 70 18.54 2.81 -12.97
C ILE A 70 18.38 3.31 -11.54
N TYR A 71 17.15 3.26 -10.99
CA TYR A 71 16.84 3.68 -9.62
C TYR A 71 17.02 2.52 -8.64
N ALA A 72 16.60 1.33 -9.05
CA ALA A 72 16.69 0.10 -8.26
C ALA A 72 16.55 -1.12 -9.16
N GLU A 73 16.90 -2.29 -8.65
CA GLU A 73 16.66 -3.58 -9.26
C GLU A 73 15.66 -4.38 -8.40
N ILE A 74 14.69 -5.03 -9.03
CA ILE A 74 13.77 -5.94 -8.34
C ILE A 74 14.43 -7.32 -8.33
N VAL A 75 14.91 -7.74 -7.17
CA VAL A 75 15.70 -8.97 -7.01
C VAL A 75 14.90 -10.16 -6.47
N GLY A 76 13.65 -9.95 -6.09
CA GLY A 76 12.81 -11.01 -5.55
C GLY A 76 11.33 -10.64 -5.55
N PHE A 77 10.49 -11.64 -5.38
CA PHE A 77 9.05 -11.51 -5.31
C PHE A 77 8.47 -12.59 -4.42
N GLY A 78 7.51 -12.21 -3.56
CA GLY A 78 6.74 -13.13 -2.76
C GLY A 78 5.27 -12.71 -2.73
N ALA A 79 4.37 -13.68 -2.71
CA ALA A 79 2.94 -13.44 -2.59
C ALA A 79 2.29 -14.47 -1.67
N SER A 80 1.40 -14.02 -0.83
CA SER A 80 0.63 -14.87 0.08
C SER A 80 -0.75 -14.26 0.33
N SER A 81 -1.63 -15.03 0.95
CA SER A 81 -2.93 -14.58 1.45
C SER A 81 -3.16 -15.17 2.83
N ASP A 82 -3.59 -14.35 3.78
CA ASP A 82 -3.85 -14.80 5.15
C ASP A 82 -5.03 -15.77 5.25
N ALA A 83 -6.06 -15.62 4.41
CA ALA A 83 -7.31 -16.38 4.48
C ALA A 83 -7.92 -16.42 5.91
N HIS A 84 -7.69 -15.36 6.70
CA HIS A 84 -8.04 -15.29 8.11
C HIS A 84 -9.29 -14.43 8.36
N HIS A 85 -9.30 -13.19 7.87
CA HIS A 85 -10.39 -12.24 8.06
C HIS A 85 -10.45 -11.26 6.88
N ILE A 86 -11.63 -10.63 6.65
CA ILE A 86 -11.83 -9.68 5.54
C ILE A 86 -10.86 -8.49 5.60
N THR A 87 -10.58 -7.97 6.81
CA THR A 87 -9.76 -6.76 6.97
C THR A 87 -8.60 -6.91 7.96
N ALA A 88 -8.67 -7.83 8.92
CA ALA A 88 -7.64 -8.00 9.93
C ALA A 88 -6.56 -8.98 9.46
N PRO A 89 -5.27 -8.65 9.60
CA PRO A 89 -4.19 -9.58 9.33
C PRO A 89 -4.21 -10.75 10.31
N HIS A 90 -3.56 -11.86 9.95
CA HIS A 90 -3.40 -13.00 10.86
C HIS A 90 -2.66 -12.56 12.12
N PRO A 91 -3.13 -12.90 13.35
CA PRO A 91 -2.52 -12.45 14.60
C PRO A 91 -1.03 -12.75 14.73
N GLU A 92 -0.59 -13.88 14.17
CA GLU A 92 0.83 -14.31 14.16
C GLU A 92 1.58 -13.81 12.93
N GLY A 93 0.96 -13.03 12.04
CA GLY A 93 1.59 -12.50 10.84
C GLY A 93 2.01 -13.55 9.82
N LEU A 94 1.35 -14.72 9.79
CA LEU A 94 1.77 -15.85 8.96
C LEU A 94 1.81 -15.52 7.45
N GLY A 95 0.82 -14.76 6.95
CA GLY A 95 0.83 -14.36 5.54
C GLY A 95 2.03 -13.50 5.19
N ALA A 96 2.33 -12.50 6.01
CA ALA A 96 3.51 -11.64 5.83
C ALA A 96 4.80 -12.46 5.92
N LEU A 97 4.93 -13.34 6.91
CA LEU A 97 6.08 -14.23 7.09
C LEU A 97 6.30 -15.11 5.86
N THR A 98 5.25 -15.73 5.35
CA THR A 98 5.33 -16.64 4.20
C THR A 98 5.81 -15.95 2.93
N CYS A 99 5.37 -14.72 2.67
CA CYS A 99 5.81 -14.00 1.46
C CYS A 99 7.22 -13.39 1.58
N MET A 100 7.77 -13.29 2.80
CA MET A 100 9.13 -12.77 3.04
C MET A 100 10.21 -13.87 3.05
N GLN A 101 9.82 -15.13 3.12
CA GLN A 101 10.72 -16.30 3.06
C GLN A 101 10.97 -16.74 1.62
#